data_b9d56c27c0c647afce96666d9f3f0b6b
#
_entry.id   b9d56c27c0c647afce96666d9f3f0b6b
#
_cell.length_a   1.000
_cell.length_b   1.000
_cell.length_c   1.000
_cell.angle_alpha   90.00
_cell.angle_beta   90.00
_cell.angle_gamma   90.00
#
_symmetry.space_group_name_H-M   'P 1'
#
loop_
_entity.id
_entity.type
_entity.pdbx_description
1 polymer ?
#
loop_
_entity_poly.entity_id
_entity_poly.type
_entity_poly.pdbx_seq_one_letter_code
_entity_poly.pdbx_strand_id
1 'polypeptide(L)'
;MSKAKLTSVIEGARSLALAEDLIGKEIVSRDIYKNQLNLKQVYSPIGVLLIIFEARPECLPQIVSLAIRAGCGVILKGGSEAKTSNTILHRILSNAITVSTGGRVVGEQLIHLLENREQVAALLGNKHAERYIDIVIPRGSNKLVRYIQSSTKLPVLGHAAGICHAF
;
A
#
# COMPACT_ATOMS: atom_id res chain seq x y z
N MET A 1 14.68 0.25 -15.87
CA MET A 1 13.99 1.56 -15.65
C MET A 1 14.87 2.65 -16.22
N SER A 2 14.33 3.61 -17.01
CA SER A 2 15.13 4.72 -17.56
C SER A 2 15.47 5.75 -16.48
N LYS A 3 16.55 6.56 -16.70
CA LYS A 3 16.97 7.62 -15.78
C LYS A 3 15.84 8.64 -15.53
N ALA A 4 15.11 9.03 -16.57
CA ALA A 4 13.98 9.96 -16.46
C ALA A 4 12.86 9.41 -15.55
N LYS A 5 12.50 8.13 -15.68
CA LYS A 5 11.52 7.50 -14.81
C LYS A 5 11.99 7.44 -13.36
N LEU A 6 13.27 7.16 -13.12
CA LEU A 6 13.83 7.14 -11.77
C LEU A 6 13.76 8.53 -11.13
N THR A 7 14.14 9.58 -11.88
CA THR A 7 14.03 10.97 -11.42
C THR A 7 12.61 11.31 -11.03
N SER A 8 11.62 11.01 -11.89
CA SER A 8 10.20 11.25 -11.59
C SER A 8 9.71 10.53 -10.32
N VAL A 9 10.15 9.29 -10.09
CA VAL A 9 9.82 8.54 -8.86
C VAL A 9 10.42 9.22 -7.62
N ILE A 10 11.66 9.68 -7.70
CA ILE A 10 12.33 10.38 -6.59
C ILE A 10 11.63 11.71 -6.28
N GLU A 11 11.29 12.48 -7.32
CA GLU A 11 10.56 13.74 -7.17
C GLU A 11 9.17 13.52 -6.57
N GLY A 12 8.46 12.48 -7.00
CA GLY A 12 7.18 12.09 -6.42
C GLY A 12 7.29 11.74 -4.94
N ALA A 13 8.31 10.96 -4.56
CA ALA A 13 8.55 10.61 -3.15
C ALA A 13 8.89 11.85 -2.30
N ARG A 14 9.71 12.78 -2.82
CA ARG A 14 10.02 14.05 -2.15
C ARG A 14 8.80 14.94 -1.97
N SER A 15 7.98 15.09 -3.01
CA SER A 15 6.74 15.86 -2.97
C SER A 15 5.78 15.28 -1.90
N LEU A 16 5.68 13.95 -1.84
CA LEU A 16 4.87 13.27 -0.86
C LEU A 16 5.40 13.46 0.58
N ALA A 17 6.72 13.46 0.77
CA ALA A 17 7.34 13.70 2.06
C ALA A 17 7.08 15.12 2.60
N LEU A 18 6.94 16.10 1.69
CA LEU A 18 6.65 17.50 2.02
C LEU A 18 5.15 17.79 2.17
N ALA A 19 4.28 16.86 1.78
CA ALA A 19 2.85 17.02 1.92
C ALA A 19 2.43 17.06 3.41
N GLU A 20 1.28 17.64 3.69
CA GLU A 20 0.71 17.72 5.04
C GLU A 20 0.49 16.32 5.62
N ASP A 21 0.86 16.11 6.89
CA ASP A 21 0.55 14.89 7.62
C ASP A 21 -0.93 14.83 8.00
N LEU A 22 -1.61 13.82 7.48
CA LEU A 22 -3.05 13.66 7.74
C LEU A 22 -3.32 12.76 8.94
N ILE A 23 -2.38 11.93 9.37
CA ILE A 23 -2.63 10.97 10.45
C ILE A 23 -2.86 11.69 11.78
N GLY A 24 -3.99 11.38 12.41
CA GLY A 24 -4.42 12.06 13.63
C GLY A 24 -5.04 13.44 13.43
N LYS A 25 -5.05 13.97 12.18
CA LYS A 25 -5.69 15.25 11.89
C LYS A 25 -7.18 15.14 12.12
N GLU A 26 -7.71 16.13 12.85
CA GLU A 26 -9.13 16.25 13.13
C GLU A 26 -9.87 16.80 11.91
N ILE A 27 -10.89 16.08 11.46
CA ILE A 27 -11.77 16.47 10.35
C ILE A 27 -12.97 17.24 10.87
N VAL A 28 -13.57 16.71 11.94
CA VAL A 28 -14.76 17.27 12.59
C VAL A 28 -14.63 17.09 14.10
N SER A 29 -15.00 18.13 14.85
CA SER A 29 -15.23 18.08 16.29
C SER A 29 -16.60 18.64 16.60
N ARG A 30 -17.40 17.93 17.38
CA ARG A 30 -18.75 18.35 17.79
C ARG A 30 -19.01 17.97 19.22
N ASP A 31 -19.54 18.91 19.98
CA ASP A 31 -20.09 18.64 21.29
C ASP A 31 -21.51 18.08 21.15
N ILE A 32 -21.74 16.87 21.64
CA ILE A 32 -23.02 16.18 21.50
C ILE A 32 -23.96 16.47 22.70
N TYR A 33 -23.38 16.63 23.90
CA TYR A 33 -24.21 16.78 25.11
C TYR A 33 -23.64 17.83 26.02
N LYS A 34 -24.09 19.11 25.87
CA LYS A 34 -23.75 20.24 26.75
C LYS A 34 -22.31 20.24 27.27
N ASN A 35 -21.34 20.06 26.34
CA ASN A 35 -19.90 19.95 26.60
C ASN A 35 -19.47 18.74 27.46
N GLN A 36 -20.33 17.73 27.67
CA GLN A 36 -19.98 16.52 28.40
C GLN A 36 -19.48 15.38 27.49
N LEU A 37 -19.80 15.43 26.21
CA LEU A 37 -19.38 14.42 25.23
C LEU A 37 -18.92 15.10 23.92
N ASN A 38 -17.62 14.95 23.61
CA ASN A 38 -17.04 15.48 22.39
C ASN A 38 -16.82 14.36 21.37
N LEU A 39 -17.48 14.45 20.21
CA LEU A 39 -17.30 13.55 19.08
C LEU A 39 -16.23 14.11 18.15
N LYS A 40 -15.16 13.35 17.92
CA LYS A 40 -14.10 13.71 17.00
C LYS A 40 -14.00 12.67 15.87
N GLN A 41 -13.93 13.18 14.63
CA GLN A 41 -13.58 12.40 13.46
C GLN A 41 -12.13 12.73 13.08
N VAL A 42 -11.27 11.72 13.06
CA VAL A 42 -9.84 11.87 12.74
C VAL A 42 -9.42 10.90 11.66
N TYR A 43 -8.39 11.25 10.89
CA TYR A 43 -7.76 10.30 9.99
C TYR A 43 -6.94 9.27 10.78
N SER A 44 -7.10 7.99 10.44
CA SER A 44 -6.30 6.91 11.02
C SER A 44 -5.74 6.01 9.92
N PRO A 45 -4.61 5.32 10.16
CA PRO A 45 -4.10 4.32 9.23
C PRO A 45 -5.12 3.20 8.98
N ILE A 46 -5.13 2.65 7.76
CA ILE A 46 -5.94 1.47 7.43
C ILE A 46 -5.38 0.23 8.14
N GLY A 47 -4.05 0.12 8.22
CA GLY A 47 -3.36 -1.04 8.77
C GLY A 47 -2.39 -1.66 7.76
N VAL A 48 -2.51 -2.96 7.49
CA VAL A 48 -1.66 -3.71 6.56
C VAL A 48 -2.37 -3.89 5.22
N LEU A 49 -1.72 -3.43 4.15
CA LEU A 49 -2.22 -3.47 2.78
C LEU A 49 -1.56 -4.60 2.01
N LEU A 50 -2.32 -5.49 1.37
CA LEU A 50 -1.80 -6.42 0.36
C LEU A 50 -2.01 -5.80 -1.02
N ILE A 51 -0.91 -5.39 -1.68
CA ILE A 51 -0.96 -4.72 -2.98
C ILE A 51 -0.36 -5.61 -4.04
N ILE A 52 -1.18 -6.00 -5.03
CA ILE A 52 -0.80 -6.87 -6.15
C ILE A 52 -0.80 -6.01 -7.41
N PHE A 53 0.37 -5.89 -8.07
CA PHE A 53 0.53 -5.03 -9.25
C PHE A 53 1.28 -5.75 -10.37
N GLU A 54 0.97 -5.37 -11.62
CA GLU A 54 1.59 -5.94 -12.82
C GLU A 54 2.73 -5.07 -13.35
N ALA A 55 3.71 -5.68 -14.02
CA ALA A 55 4.71 -5.19 -14.99
C ALA A 55 5.27 -3.74 -14.90
N ARG A 56 5.15 -3.05 -13.76
CA ARG A 56 5.63 -1.66 -13.58
C ARG A 56 6.48 -1.52 -12.33
N PRO A 57 7.81 -1.72 -12.42
CA PRO A 57 8.68 -1.64 -11.25
C PRO A 57 8.68 -0.26 -10.58
N GLU A 58 8.39 0.81 -11.32
CA GLU A 58 8.24 2.16 -10.80
C GLU A 58 7.07 2.32 -9.81
N CYS A 59 6.09 1.42 -9.84
CA CYS A 59 4.97 1.44 -8.88
C CYS A 59 5.42 1.09 -7.46
N LEU A 60 6.42 0.23 -7.30
CA LEU A 60 6.85 -0.24 -5.99
C LEU A 60 7.30 0.92 -5.06
N PRO A 61 8.24 1.80 -5.46
CA PRO A 61 8.61 2.94 -4.62
C PRO A 61 7.44 3.91 -4.34
N GLN A 62 6.56 4.12 -5.30
CA GLN A 62 5.39 4.98 -5.13
C GLN A 62 4.44 4.40 -4.09
N ILE A 63 4.13 3.11 -4.19
CA ILE A 63 3.29 2.38 -3.24
C ILE A 63 3.87 2.44 -1.82
N VAL A 64 5.16 2.14 -1.69
CA VAL A 64 5.87 2.16 -0.40
C VAL A 64 5.84 3.56 0.22
N SER A 65 6.12 4.60 -0.56
CA SER A 65 6.09 5.98 -0.09
C SER A 65 4.70 6.39 0.39
N LEU A 66 3.65 6.02 -0.35
CA LEU A 66 2.25 6.28 0.04
C LEU A 66 1.85 5.50 1.29
N ALA A 67 2.21 4.22 1.39
CA ALA A 67 1.89 3.38 2.53
C ALA A 67 2.54 3.93 3.82
N ILE A 68 3.83 4.27 3.77
CA ILE A 68 4.54 4.87 4.90
C ILE A 68 3.88 6.19 5.32
N ARG A 69 3.56 7.04 4.34
CA ARG A 69 2.89 8.33 4.59
C ARG A 69 1.51 8.16 5.21
N ALA A 70 0.80 7.09 4.84
CA ALA A 70 -0.51 6.73 5.41
C ALA A 70 -0.40 5.94 6.74
N GLY A 71 0.79 5.74 7.29
CA GLY A 71 1.01 4.97 8.52
C GLY A 71 0.70 3.48 8.38
N CYS A 72 0.76 2.92 7.15
CA CYS A 72 0.38 1.55 6.84
C CYS A 72 1.61 0.67 6.59
N GLY A 73 1.52 -0.59 7.04
CA GLY A 73 2.39 -1.65 6.55
C GLY A 73 1.94 -2.17 5.18
N VAL A 74 2.85 -2.73 4.38
CA VAL A 74 2.48 -3.21 3.05
C VAL A 74 3.14 -4.53 2.68
N ILE A 75 2.33 -5.43 2.14
CA ILE A 75 2.75 -6.66 1.51
C ILE A 75 2.60 -6.46 0.00
N LEU A 76 3.69 -6.63 -0.73
CA LEU A 76 3.82 -6.31 -2.14
C LEU A 76 3.94 -7.57 -2.99
N LYS A 77 3.24 -7.64 -4.11
CA LYS A 77 3.43 -8.66 -5.13
C LYS A 77 3.47 -8.02 -6.51
N GLY A 78 4.66 -7.91 -7.05
CA GLY A 78 4.88 -7.42 -8.42
C GLY A 78 4.76 -8.50 -9.50
N GLY A 79 4.70 -8.07 -10.77
CA GLY A 79 4.75 -8.97 -11.93
C GLY A 79 6.08 -9.72 -12.03
N SER A 80 6.04 -10.93 -12.60
CA SER A 80 7.23 -11.79 -12.78
C SER A 80 8.27 -11.15 -13.69
N GLU A 81 7.84 -10.39 -14.69
CA GLU A 81 8.70 -9.70 -15.67
C GLU A 81 9.62 -8.65 -15.00
N ALA A 82 9.19 -8.10 -13.87
CA ALA A 82 9.94 -7.09 -13.13
C ALA A 82 10.57 -7.63 -11.84
N LYS A 83 10.66 -8.97 -11.65
CA LYS A 83 11.10 -9.60 -10.39
C LYS A 83 12.43 -9.03 -9.90
N THR A 84 13.47 -9.02 -10.75
CA THR A 84 14.80 -8.50 -10.37
C THR A 84 14.75 -7.03 -9.97
N SER A 85 14.05 -6.19 -10.72
CA SER A 85 13.91 -4.77 -10.40
C SER A 85 13.17 -4.56 -9.09
N ASN A 86 12.08 -5.29 -8.86
CA ASN A 86 11.31 -5.22 -7.62
C ASN A 86 12.15 -5.64 -6.41
N THR A 87 12.94 -6.72 -6.53
CA THR A 87 13.83 -7.18 -5.45
C THR A 87 14.89 -6.14 -5.10
N ILE A 88 15.50 -5.51 -6.09
CA ILE A 88 16.52 -4.46 -5.86
C ILE A 88 15.88 -3.24 -5.20
N LEU A 89 14.75 -2.75 -5.72
CA LEU A 89 14.05 -1.60 -5.19
C LEU A 89 13.55 -1.85 -3.77
N HIS A 90 12.98 -3.02 -3.50
CA HIS A 90 12.56 -3.44 -2.17
C HIS A 90 13.72 -3.39 -1.18
N ARG A 91 14.86 -4.00 -1.53
CA ARG A 91 16.06 -3.99 -0.67
C ARG A 91 16.54 -2.57 -0.36
N ILE A 92 16.58 -1.69 -1.36
CA ILE A 92 16.99 -0.28 -1.18
C ILE A 92 16.03 0.42 -0.21
N LEU A 93 14.72 0.28 -0.40
CA LEU A 93 13.72 0.93 0.42
C LEU A 93 13.69 0.36 1.85
N SER A 94 13.78 -0.96 2.01
CA SER A 94 13.86 -1.61 3.32
C SER A 94 15.08 -1.12 4.11
N ASN A 95 16.23 -1.05 3.46
CA ASN A 95 17.45 -0.53 4.08
C ASN A 95 17.31 0.96 4.46
N ALA A 96 16.73 1.79 3.58
CA ALA A 96 16.50 3.20 3.85
C ALA A 96 15.58 3.40 5.07
N ILE A 97 14.52 2.62 5.21
CA ILE A 97 13.61 2.66 6.37
C ILE A 97 14.39 2.28 7.65
N THR A 98 15.13 1.19 7.62
CA THR A 98 15.90 0.73 8.78
C THR A 98 16.92 1.78 9.23
N VAL A 99 17.68 2.35 8.29
CA VAL A 99 18.68 3.37 8.58
C VAL A 99 18.05 4.66 9.09
N SER A 100 17.01 5.16 8.43
CA SER A 100 16.33 6.42 8.81
C SER A 100 15.68 6.36 10.19
N THR A 101 15.30 5.18 10.65
CA THR A 101 14.72 4.96 11.98
C THR A 101 15.77 4.61 13.06
N GLY A 102 17.06 4.60 12.69
CA GLY A 102 18.14 4.18 13.61
C GLY A 102 17.98 2.72 14.07
N GLY A 103 17.46 1.86 13.20
CA GLY A 103 17.24 0.42 13.50
C GLY A 103 15.99 0.12 14.36
N ARG A 104 15.22 1.14 14.76
CA ARG A 104 13.97 0.94 15.54
C ARG A 104 12.88 0.21 14.75
N VAL A 105 12.89 0.37 13.43
CA VAL A 105 11.99 -0.33 12.50
C VAL A 105 12.84 -1.10 11.52
N VAL A 106 12.62 -2.41 11.43
CA VAL A 106 13.21 -3.25 10.38
C VAL A 106 12.37 -3.10 9.13
N GLY A 107 12.96 -2.52 8.08
CA GLY A 107 12.23 -2.17 6.86
C GLY A 107 11.54 -3.37 6.20
N GLU A 108 12.16 -4.57 6.21
CA GLU A 108 11.58 -5.80 5.67
C GLU A 108 10.33 -6.27 6.43
N GLN A 109 10.16 -5.86 7.69
CA GLN A 109 8.97 -6.15 8.48
C GLN A 109 7.84 -5.17 8.19
N LEU A 110 8.16 -3.93 7.78
CA LEU A 110 7.17 -2.92 7.41
C LEU A 110 6.70 -3.05 5.97
N ILE A 111 7.63 -3.36 5.06
CA ILE A 111 7.37 -3.59 3.64
C ILE A 111 7.84 -5.00 3.27
N HIS A 112 6.92 -5.89 2.97
CA HIS A 112 7.24 -7.28 2.62
C HIS A 112 7.01 -7.54 1.14
N LEU A 113 7.94 -8.23 0.45
CA LEU A 113 7.83 -8.56 -0.97
C LEU A 113 7.58 -10.06 -1.15
N LEU A 114 6.42 -10.41 -1.68
CA LEU A 114 6.10 -11.79 -2.06
C LEU A 114 6.77 -12.16 -3.40
N GLU A 115 7.34 -13.35 -3.45
CA GLU A 115 8.12 -13.80 -4.61
C GLU A 115 7.28 -14.41 -5.72
N ASN A 116 6.22 -15.16 -5.35
CA ASN A 116 5.46 -15.96 -6.29
C ASN A 116 3.94 -15.86 -6.09
N ARG A 117 3.17 -16.49 -6.99
CA ARG A 117 1.70 -16.47 -6.95
C ARG A 117 1.14 -17.42 -5.89
N GLU A 118 1.87 -18.45 -5.56
CA GLU A 118 1.51 -19.47 -4.57
C GLU A 118 1.43 -18.83 -3.19
N GLN A 119 2.37 -17.94 -2.84
CA GLN A 119 2.34 -17.18 -1.61
C GLN A 119 1.10 -16.27 -1.52
N VAL A 120 0.72 -15.62 -2.62
CA VAL A 120 -0.51 -14.81 -2.67
C VAL A 120 -1.73 -15.70 -2.45
N ALA A 121 -1.83 -16.83 -3.16
CA ALA A 121 -2.94 -17.75 -3.02
C ALA A 121 -3.06 -18.29 -1.59
N ALA A 122 -1.93 -18.63 -0.96
CA ALA A 122 -1.88 -19.07 0.43
C ALA A 122 -2.38 -18.00 1.41
N LEU A 123 -2.00 -16.72 1.20
CA LEU A 123 -2.48 -15.62 2.03
C LEU A 123 -3.97 -15.38 1.83
N LEU A 124 -4.45 -15.32 0.58
CA LEU A 124 -5.85 -15.05 0.27
C LEU A 124 -6.78 -16.18 0.74
N GLY A 125 -6.32 -17.43 0.69
CA GLY A 125 -7.06 -18.62 1.14
C GLY A 125 -6.95 -18.90 2.64
N ASN A 126 -6.14 -18.15 3.39
CA ASN A 126 -5.97 -18.36 4.82
C ASN A 126 -7.22 -17.92 5.57
N LYS A 127 -7.78 -18.82 6.40
CA LYS A 127 -8.97 -18.56 7.23
C LYS A 127 -8.79 -17.45 8.28
N HIS A 128 -7.55 -17.09 8.57
CA HIS A 128 -7.19 -16.06 9.56
C HIS A 128 -6.45 -14.89 8.92
N ALA A 129 -6.56 -14.70 7.60
CA ALA A 129 -5.90 -13.62 6.89
C ALA A 129 -6.31 -12.23 7.42
N GLU A 130 -7.55 -12.09 7.91
CA GLU A 130 -8.10 -10.87 8.52
C GLU A 130 -7.37 -10.40 9.80
N ARG A 131 -6.56 -11.27 10.40
CA ARG A 131 -5.72 -10.90 11.55
C ARG A 131 -4.43 -10.17 11.15
N TYR A 132 -4.06 -10.24 9.87
CA TYR A 132 -2.78 -9.76 9.37
C TYR A 132 -2.89 -8.80 8.20
N ILE A 133 -4.03 -8.80 7.50
CA ILE A 133 -4.27 -8.00 6.30
C ILE A 133 -5.63 -7.33 6.43
N ASP A 134 -5.64 -6.01 6.33
CA ASP A 134 -6.86 -5.20 6.45
C ASP A 134 -7.54 -4.98 5.10
N ILE A 135 -6.80 -4.87 4.01
CA ILE A 135 -7.35 -4.67 2.67
C ILE A 135 -6.42 -5.21 1.58
N VAL A 136 -7.03 -5.68 0.49
CA VAL A 136 -6.32 -6.13 -0.72
C VAL A 136 -6.57 -5.15 -1.86
N ILE A 137 -5.51 -4.68 -2.50
CA ILE A 137 -5.57 -3.72 -3.60
C ILE A 137 -4.94 -4.32 -4.87
N PRO A 138 -5.71 -4.99 -5.72
CA PRO A 138 -5.22 -5.47 -7.01
C PRO A 138 -5.14 -4.34 -8.04
N ARG A 139 -4.01 -4.24 -8.74
CA ARG A 139 -3.74 -3.29 -9.83
C ARG A 139 -3.30 -4.05 -11.07
N GLY A 140 -4.21 -4.30 -11.98
CA GLY A 140 -3.96 -5.06 -13.20
C GLY A 140 -5.21 -5.33 -14.01
N SER A 141 -5.24 -6.43 -14.75
CA SER A 141 -6.35 -6.81 -15.62
C SER A 141 -7.64 -7.12 -14.86
N ASN A 142 -8.80 -6.98 -15.52
CA ASN A 142 -10.09 -7.38 -14.96
C ASN A 142 -10.11 -8.84 -14.49
N LYS A 143 -9.39 -9.71 -15.19
CA LYS A 143 -9.26 -11.12 -14.81
C LYS A 143 -8.57 -11.28 -13.46
N LEU A 144 -7.50 -10.53 -13.21
CA LEU A 144 -6.79 -10.52 -11.93
C LEU A 144 -7.70 -10.01 -10.81
N VAL A 145 -8.37 -8.87 -11.03
CA VAL A 145 -9.25 -8.27 -10.01
C VAL A 145 -10.38 -9.24 -9.62
N ARG A 146 -11.07 -9.84 -10.59
CA ARG A 146 -12.13 -10.82 -10.34
C ARG A 146 -11.61 -12.06 -9.64
N TYR A 147 -10.44 -12.57 -10.04
CA TYR A 147 -9.80 -13.71 -9.36
C TYR A 147 -9.54 -13.40 -7.88
N ILE A 148 -8.97 -12.25 -7.57
CA ILE A 148 -8.70 -11.85 -6.19
C ILE A 148 -10.01 -11.73 -5.40
N GLN A 149 -11.02 -11.06 -5.95
CA GLN A 149 -12.33 -10.89 -5.31
C GLN A 149 -13.00 -12.23 -4.99
N SER A 150 -12.85 -13.24 -5.86
CA SER A 150 -13.42 -14.57 -5.62
C SER A 150 -12.57 -15.47 -4.72
N SER A 151 -11.31 -15.10 -4.45
CA SER A 151 -10.34 -15.93 -3.73
C SER A 151 -10.21 -15.59 -2.25
N THR A 152 -10.86 -14.52 -1.76
CA THR A 152 -10.71 -14.09 -0.37
C THR A 152 -11.99 -13.49 0.19
N LYS A 153 -12.09 -13.49 1.53
CA LYS A 153 -13.11 -12.77 2.30
C LYS A 153 -12.64 -11.39 2.75
N LEU A 154 -11.36 -11.07 2.56
CA LEU A 154 -10.82 -9.75 2.88
C LEU A 154 -11.49 -8.66 2.03
N PRO A 155 -11.62 -7.44 2.52
CA PRO A 155 -12.02 -6.30 1.71
C PRO A 155 -11.09 -6.14 0.50
N VAL A 156 -11.66 -6.03 -0.71
CA VAL A 156 -10.89 -5.85 -1.95
C VAL A 156 -11.24 -4.51 -2.58
N LEU A 157 -10.29 -3.60 -2.63
CA LEU A 157 -10.40 -2.33 -3.35
C LEU A 157 -9.84 -2.52 -4.77
N GLY A 158 -10.68 -2.97 -5.67
CA GLY A 158 -10.31 -3.24 -7.06
C GLY A 158 -11.24 -2.56 -8.05
N HIS A 159 -10.64 -2.05 -9.13
CA HIS A 159 -11.36 -1.48 -10.25
C HIS A 159 -11.29 -2.44 -11.44
N ALA A 160 -12.41 -3.02 -11.84
CA ALA A 160 -12.44 -4.06 -12.86
C ALA A 160 -12.58 -3.53 -14.30
N ALA A 161 -13.39 -2.49 -14.53
CA ALA A 161 -13.54 -1.84 -15.83
C ALA A 161 -13.93 -0.38 -15.62
N GLY A 162 -13.15 0.54 -16.19
CA GLY A 162 -13.50 1.97 -16.21
C GLY A 162 -14.09 2.34 -17.56
N ILE A 163 -15.36 2.69 -17.59
CA ILE A 163 -15.94 3.42 -18.71
C ILE A 163 -15.87 4.89 -18.31
N CYS A 164 -15.02 5.67 -19.01
CA CYS A 164 -14.95 7.11 -18.80
C CYS A 164 -16.05 7.79 -19.60
N HIS A 165 -16.90 8.54 -18.94
CA HIS A 165 -17.88 9.41 -19.58
C HIS A 165 -17.44 10.87 -19.38
N ALA A 166 -17.39 11.64 -20.47
CA ALA A 166 -17.26 13.09 -20.44
C ALA A 166 -18.60 13.69 -20.89
N PHE A 167 -19.16 14.60 -20.10
CA PHE A 167 -20.38 15.34 -20.42
C PHE A 167 -20.03 16.80 -20.69
#